data_a9b7ce7d377f9921b14976f5136182b1
#
_entry.id   a9b7ce7d377f9921b14976f5136182b1
#
_cell.length_a   1.000
_cell.length_b   1.000
_cell.length_c   1.000
_cell.angle_alpha   90.00
_cell.angle_beta   90.00
_cell.angle_gamma   90.00
#
_symmetry.space_group_name_H-M   'P 1'
#
loop_
_entity.id
_entity.type
_entity.pdbx_description
1 polymer ?
#
loop_
_entity_poly.entity_id
_entity_poly.type
_entity_poly.pdbx_seq_one_letter_code
_entity_poly.pdbx_strand_id
1 'polypeptide(L)'
;LSAYIQVESKNNFFNEFIDIFNILKNTDRDLNVLSDKGNPIFNANGIKIFAISPNTHTDEYLDKIYRKEADKHLNRNNEKFALGHDFNFQSVVLVVQIGELQILYGADLEYHETNINIGWASICQDIDFQKHQFDLFKVPHHGSETSCNETDWTAFLKENRVLKLTPYSRGKKLPDEKMVRKIKTICCNSYITSDLSKKYKKHPLHRKLRKGHKKLSYSHGEINVTSNKKGKLQVTLSGNAVPLSKL
;
A
#
# COMPACT_ATOMS: atom_id res chain seq x y z
N LEU A 1 -21.73 1.12 -8.97
CA LEU A 1 -20.58 1.50 -9.85
C LEU A 1 -21.05 1.96 -11.23
N SER A 2 -22.03 1.26 -11.87
CA SER A 2 -22.50 1.63 -13.21
C SER A 2 -23.13 3.03 -13.31
N ALA A 3 -23.70 3.56 -12.23
CA ALA A 3 -24.30 4.90 -12.21
C ALA A 3 -23.27 6.04 -12.08
N TYR A 4 -22.07 5.76 -11.58
CA TYR A 4 -21.01 6.77 -11.41
C TYR A 4 -20.12 6.94 -12.66
N ILE A 5 -20.20 6.02 -13.62
CA ILE A 5 -19.36 6.00 -14.83
C ILE A 5 -19.85 7.00 -15.91
N GLN A 6 -21.03 7.59 -15.75
CA GLN A 6 -21.61 8.53 -16.74
C GLN A 6 -21.16 9.99 -16.58
N VAL A 7 -20.28 10.31 -15.63
CA VAL A 7 -19.73 11.66 -15.51
C VAL A 7 -18.54 11.79 -16.46
N GLU A 8 -18.72 12.48 -17.56
CA GLU A 8 -17.61 12.90 -18.43
C GLU A 8 -16.61 13.73 -17.62
N SER A 9 -15.54 13.08 -17.20
CA SER A 9 -14.46 13.77 -16.51
C SER A 9 -13.47 14.32 -17.55
N LYS A 10 -13.13 15.60 -17.45
CA LYS A 10 -12.05 16.23 -18.22
C LYS A 10 -10.64 15.72 -17.76
N ASN A 11 -10.60 14.72 -16.90
CA ASN A 11 -9.37 14.17 -16.34
C ASN A 11 -9.01 12.90 -17.11
N ASN A 12 -7.94 12.93 -17.90
CA ASN A 12 -7.45 11.79 -18.69
C ASN A 12 -7.23 10.51 -17.86
N PHE A 13 -6.82 10.64 -16.59
CA PHE A 13 -6.64 9.49 -15.70
C PHE A 13 -7.95 8.74 -15.43
N PHE A 14 -9.05 9.47 -15.31
CA PHE A 14 -10.36 8.85 -15.07
C PHE A 14 -10.89 8.13 -16.33
N ASN A 15 -10.59 8.68 -17.50
CA ASN A 15 -10.96 8.05 -18.77
C ASN A 15 -10.16 6.75 -19.00
N GLU A 16 -8.85 6.76 -18.72
CA GLU A 16 -8.02 5.54 -18.77
C GLU A 16 -8.55 4.44 -17.83
N PHE A 17 -9.02 4.81 -16.64
CA PHE A 17 -9.62 3.86 -15.70
C PHE A 17 -10.95 3.28 -16.24
N ILE A 18 -11.80 4.13 -16.83
CA ILE A 18 -13.05 3.70 -17.48
C ILE A 18 -12.75 2.74 -18.64
N ASP A 19 -11.74 3.04 -19.45
CA ASP A 19 -11.36 2.20 -20.59
C ASP A 19 -10.87 0.83 -20.11
N ILE A 20 -10.02 0.78 -19.07
CA ILE A 20 -9.59 -0.48 -18.46
C ILE A 20 -10.78 -1.27 -17.91
N PHE A 21 -11.71 -0.62 -17.22
CA PHE A 21 -12.90 -1.25 -16.67
C PHE A 21 -13.81 -1.82 -17.76
N ASN A 22 -13.99 -1.07 -18.86
CA ASN A 22 -14.77 -1.52 -20.01
C ASN A 22 -14.10 -2.72 -20.70
N ILE A 23 -12.78 -2.73 -20.84
CA ILE A 23 -12.02 -3.86 -21.36
C ILE A 23 -12.23 -5.09 -20.45
N LEU A 24 -12.11 -4.93 -19.15
CA LEU A 24 -12.32 -6.04 -18.19
C LEU A 24 -13.74 -6.57 -18.22
N LYS A 25 -14.74 -5.70 -18.33
CA LYS A 25 -16.15 -6.08 -18.42
C LYS A 25 -16.50 -6.81 -19.71
N ASN A 26 -15.83 -6.46 -20.82
CA ASN A 26 -16.07 -7.06 -22.14
C ASN A 26 -15.20 -8.31 -22.39
N THR A 27 -14.32 -8.67 -21.47
CA THR A 27 -13.61 -9.95 -21.50
C THR A 27 -14.37 -10.94 -20.62
N ASP A 28 -14.47 -12.22 -21.03
CA ASP A 28 -15.06 -13.31 -20.21
C ASP A 28 -14.24 -13.61 -18.93
N ARG A 29 -13.74 -12.59 -18.28
CA ARG A 29 -13.01 -12.70 -17.03
C ARG A 29 -13.96 -12.40 -15.88
N ASP A 30 -14.11 -13.35 -14.99
CA ASP A 30 -14.82 -13.14 -13.73
C ASP A 30 -14.10 -12.06 -12.93
N LEU A 31 -14.80 -10.95 -12.71
CA LEU A 31 -14.37 -9.92 -11.77
C LEU A 31 -14.74 -10.39 -10.35
N ASN A 32 -13.78 -10.99 -9.67
CA ASN A 32 -13.97 -11.37 -8.28
C ASN A 32 -13.91 -10.14 -7.39
N VAL A 33 -14.98 -9.85 -6.66
CA VAL A 33 -14.97 -8.85 -5.59
C VAL A 33 -14.22 -9.45 -4.41
N LEU A 34 -13.11 -8.81 -4.01
CA LEU A 34 -12.21 -9.29 -2.96
C LEU A 34 -12.77 -9.08 -1.54
N SER A 35 -14.08 -9.19 -1.35
CA SER A 35 -14.71 -8.99 -0.04
C SER A 35 -14.81 -10.25 0.81
N ASP A 36 -14.56 -11.43 0.23
CA ASP A 36 -14.68 -12.70 0.95
C ASP A 36 -13.39 -13.04 1.70
N LYS A 37 -13.39 -12.75 2.99
CA LYS A 37 -12.34 -13.19 3.90
C LYS A 37 -12.25 -14.73 3.91
N GLY A 38 -11.04 -15.22 3.78
CA GLY A 38 -10.72 -16.63 3.99
C GLY A 38 -10.41 -17.45 2.74
N ASN A 39 -10.86 -17.05 1.57
CA ASN A 39 -10.51 -17.72 0.34
C ASN A 39 -9.28 -17.08 -0.33
N PRO A 40 -8.28 -17.86 -0.73
CA PRO A 40 -7.14 -17.32 -1.45
C PRO A 40 -7.58 -16.83 -2.84
N ILE A 41 -7.16 -15.63 -3.22
CA ILE A 41 -7.33 -15.09 -4.58
C ILE A 41 -6.40 -15.77 -5.58
N PHE A 42 -5.38 -16.45 -5.08
CA PHE A 42 -4.46 -17.30 -5.85
C PHE A 42 -4.03 -18.49 -5.00
N ASN A 43 -4.07 -19.70 -5.58
CA ASN A 43 -3.63 -20.93 -4.93
C ASN A 43 -3.06 -21.89 -5.97
N ALA A 44 -1.76 -21.82 -6.22
CA ALA A 44 -1.07 -22.71 -7.14
C ALA A 44 0.42 -22.83 -6.78
N ASN A 45 1.04 -23.96 -7.13
CA ASN A 45 2.47 -24.20 -6.99
C ASN A 45 3.04 -23.96 -5.59
N GLY A 46 2.24 -24.24 -4.53
CA GLY A 46 2.65 -24.01 -3.15
C GLY A 46 2.62 -22.55 -2.72
N ILE A 47 2.06 -21.66 -3.55
CA ILE A 47 1.84 -20.25 -3.26
C ILE A 47 0.35 -20.01 -3.01
N LYS A 48 0.03 -19.34 -1.91
CA LYS A 48 -1.32 -18.84 -1.62
C LYS A 48 -1.25 -17.34 -1.42
N ILE A 49 -2.21 -16.62 -2.00
CA ILE A 49 -2.34 -15.17 -1.83
C ILE A 49 -3.75 -14.87 -1.34
N PHE A 50 -3.85 -14.10 -0.27
CA PHE A 50 -5.10 -13.65 0.33
C PHE A 50 -5.15 -12.13 0.28
N ALA A 51 -6.31 -11.56 -0.07
CA ALA A 51 -6.61 -10.16 0.17
C ALA A 51 -7.36 -10.07 1.51
N ILE A 52 -6.82 -9.25 2.43
CA ILE A 52 -7.39 -9.09 3.78
C ILE A 52 -7.95 -7.69 4.03
N SER A 53 -7.85 -6.82 3.05
CA SER A 53 -8.44 -5.47 3.00
C SER A 53 -8.73 -5.12 1.55
N PRO A 54 -9.77 -4.27 1.25
CA PRO A 54 -10.76 -3.76 2.20
C PRO A 54 -11.71 -4.83 2.72
N ASN A 55 -12.41 -4.54 3.82
CA ASN A 55 -13.49 -5.36 4.34
C ASN A 55 -14.87 -4.75 4.03
N THR A 56 -15.95 -5.50 4.28
CA THR A 56 -17.33 -5.06 4.03
C THR A 56 -17.70 -3.77 4.79
N HIS A 57 -17.18 -3.57 6.01
CA HIS A 57 -17.41 -2.34 6.76
C HIS A 57 -16.73 -1.13 6.13
N THR A 58 -15.56 -1.33 5.53
CA THR A 58 -14.88 -0.28 4.76
C THR A 58 -15.71 0.10 3.53
N ASP A 59 -16.23 -0.89 2.80
CA ASP A 59 -17.04 -0.64 1.62
C ASP A 59 -18.34 0.12 1.97
N GLU A 60 -19.02 -0.28 3.04
CA GLU A 60 -20.21 0.40 3.55
C GLU A 60 -19.92 1.85 4.01
N TYR A 61 -18.80 2.05 4.70
CA TYR A 61 -18.36 3.36 5.16
C TYR A 61 -18.10 4.31 3.98
N LEU A 62 -17.36 3.83 2.98
CA LEU A 62 -17.02 4.63 1.81
C LEU A 62 -18.23 4.87 0.89
N ASP A 63 -19.13 3.91 0.74
CA ASP A 63 -20.38 4.10 -0.01
C ASP A 63 -21.21 5.24 0.60
N LYS A 64 -21.31 5.30 1.93
CA LYS A 64 -21.99 6.40 2.63
C LYS A 64 -21.33 7.77 2.36
N ILE A 65 -20.00 7.82 2.37
CA ILE A 65 -19.25 9.04 2.08
C ILE A 65 -19.47 9.46 0.63
N TYR A 66 -19.33 8.53 -0.32
CA TYR A 66 -19.51 8.82 -1.74
C TYR A 66 -20.92 9.28 -2.09
N ARG A 67 -21.94 8.65 -1.51
CA ARG A 67 -23.35 9.09 -1.69
C ARG A 67 -23.53 10.50 -1.16
N LYS A 68 -23.05 10.79 0.04
CA LYS A 68 -23.16 12.12 0.66
C LYS A 68 -22.47 13.21 -0.18
N GLU A 69 -21.29 12.91 -0.72
CA GLU A 69 -20.57 13.85 -1.58
C GLU A 69 -21.23 13.99 -2.95
N ALA A 70 -21.75 12.89 -3.53
CA ALA A 70 -22.52 12.94 -4.76
C ALA A 70 -23.80 13.78 -4.62
N ASP A 71 -24.54 13.60 -3.52
CA ASP A 71 -25.76 14.39 -3.22
C ASP A 71 -25.44 15.89 -3.08
N LYS A 72 -24.33 16.23 -2.41
CA LYS A 72 -23.88 17.62 -2.33
C LYS A 72 -23.55 18.19 -3.71
N HIS A 73 -22.89 17.40 -4.56
CA HIS A 73 -22.48 17.84 -5.89
C HIS A 73 -23.69 18.02 -6.82
N LEU A 74 -24.67 17.13 -6.75
CA LEU A 74 -25.91 17.23 -7.52
C LEU A 74 -26.76 18.45 -7.11
N ASN A 75 -26.70 18.84 -5.84
CA ASN A 75 -27.46 19.95 -5.30
C ASN A 75 -26.77 21.33 -5.43
N ARG A 76 -25.48 21.36 -5.77
CA ARG A 76 -24.67 22.58 -5.89
C ARG A 76 -24.03 22.63 -7.27
N ASN A 77 -24.64 23.35 -8.18
CA ASN A 77 -24.11 23.62 -9.53
C ASN A 77 -22.68 24.21 -9.41
N ASN A 78 -21.64 23.45 -9.69
CA ASN A 78 -20.21 23.82 -9.89
C ASN A 78 -19.21 23.70 -8.71
N GLU A 79 -19.47 23.05 -7.61
CA GLU A 79 -18.41 22.74 -6.66
C GLU A 79 -17.58 21.53 -7.13
N LYS A 80 -16.25 21.65 -7.07
CA LYS A 80 -15.34 20.53 -7.39
C LYS A 80 -15.60 19.39 -6.42
N PHE A 81 -15.77 18.18 -6.97
CA PHE A 81 -15.88 16.97 -6.21
C PHE A 81 -14.56 16.77 -5.42
N ALA A 82 -14.60 17.05 -4.13
CA ALA A 82 -13.50 16.82 -3.23
C ALA A 82 -13.71 15.48 -2.54
N LEU A 83 -13.22 14.40 -3.16
CA LEU A 83 -13.06 13.17 -2.43
C LEU A 83 -11.96 13.38 -1.38
N GLY A 84 -12.32 13.24 -0.11
CA GLY A 84 -11.41 13.44 1.02
C GLY A 84 -10.27 12.42 1.08
N HIS A 85 -9.50 12.45 2.16
CA HIS A 85 -8.31 11.64 2.39
C HIS A 85 -8.57 10.13 2.64
N ASP A 86 -9.81 9.67 2.50
CA ASP A 86 -10.24 8.33 2.93
C ASP A 86 -9.92 7.19 1.94
N PHE A 87 -9.30 7.50 0.79
CA PHE A 87 -8.95 6.50 -0.23
C PHE A 87 -8.00 5.41 0.25
N ASN A 88 -7.14 5.72 1.21
CA ASN A 88 -6.18 4.76 1.71
C ASN A 88 -6.85 3.58 2.45
N PHE A 89 -8.08 3.76 2.93
CA PHE A 89 -8.84 2.65 3.54
C PHE A 89 -9.30 1.61 2.52
N GLN A 90 -9.29 1.93 1.22
CA GLN A 90 -9.52 0.96 0.12
C GLN A 90 -8.26 0.19 -0.28
N SER A 91 -7.14 0.46 0.34
CA SER A 91 -5.88 -0.22 0.01
C SER A 91 -6.01 -1.72 0.18
N VAL A 92 -5.61 -2.45 -0.86
CA VAL A 92 -5.62 -3.92 -0.84
C VAL A 92 -4.38 -4.42 -0.11
N VAL A 93 -4.59 -4.94 1.10
CA VAL A 93 -3.54 -5.60 1.87
C VAL A 93 -3.49 -7.07 1.50
N LEU A 94 -2.29 -7.58 1.19
CA LEU A 94 -2.10 -8.95 0.76
C LEU A 94 -1.26 -9.73 1.76
N VAL A 95 -1.73 -10.94 2.06
CA VAL A 95 -0.94 -12.00 2.71
C VAL A 95 -0.49 -12.97 1.64
N VAL A 96 0.81 -13.21 1.52
CA VAL A 96 1.40 -14.20 0.61
C VAL A 96 2.06 -15.29 1.43
N GLN A 97 1.67 -16.53 1.19
CA GLN A 97 2.25 -17.73 1.80
C GLN A 97 2.99 -18.53 0.74
N ILE A 98 4.24 -18.89 1.02
CA ILE A 98 5.10 -19.72 0.16
C ILE A 98 5.73 -20.78 1.05
N GLY A 99 5.10 -21.96 1.13
CA GLY A 99 5.45 -22.95 2.16
C GLY A 99 5.28 -22.35 3.55
N GLU A 100 6.34 -22.35 4.36
CA GLU A 100 6.35 -21.78 5.72
C GLU A 100 6.60 -20.27 5.75
N LEU A 101 6.98 -19.67 4.63
CA LEU A 101 7.24 -18.22 4.53
C LEU A 101 5.96 -17.45 4.44
N GLN A 102 5.79 -16.44 5.30
CA GLN A 102 4.65 -15.54 5.29
C GLN A 102 5.08 -14.10 5.05
N ILE A 103 4.46 -13.47 4.06
CA ILE A 103 4.75 -12.09 3.64
C ILE A 103 3.50 -11.25 3.74
N LEU A 104 3.62 -10.07 4.34
CA LEU A 104 2.55 -9.08 4.43
C LEU A 104 2.90 -7.85 3.59
N TYR A 105 2.01 -7.52 2.65
CA TYR A 105 2.07 -6.30 1.85
C TYR A 105 1.02 -5.31 2.33
N GLY A 106 1.45 -4.24 2.99
CA GLY A 106 0.58 -3.29 3.67
C GLY A 106 -0.09 -2.25 2.78
N ALA A 107 0.27 -2.17 1.48
CA ALA A 107 -0.18 -1.13 0.55
C ALA A 107 -0.06 0.28 1.16
N ASP A 108 -1.12 1.10 1.07
CA ASP A 108 -1.18 2.41 1.72
C ASP A 108 -2.23 2.47 2.84
N LEU A 109 -2.60 1.28 3.39
CA LEU A 109 -3.61 1.19 4.43
C LEU A 109 -3.21 1.95 5.70
N GLU A 110 -4.17 2.62 6.31
CA GLU A 110 -4.01 3.43 7.51
C GLU A 110 -4.91 2.93 8.66
N TYR A 111 -4.63 3.39 9.88
CA TYR A 111 -5.55 3.30 11.01
C TYR A 111 -6.54 4.45 10.92
N HIS A 112 -7.82 4.16 11.09
CA HIS A 112 -8.83 5.20 11.24
C HIS A 112 -8.85 5.69 12.69
N GLU A 113 -8.95 7.01 12.90
CA GLU A 113 -8.83 7.63 14.23
C GLU A 113 -9.88 7.14 15.23
N THR A 114 -11.12 6.90 14.75
CA THR A 114 -12.26 6.60 15.63
C THR A 114 -13.03 5.33 15.27
N ASN A 115 -12.86 4.79 14.06
CA ASN A 115 -13.59 3.61 13.61
C ASN A 115 -12.68 2.39 13.55
N ILE A 116 -12.77 1.54 14.55
CA ILE A 116 -11.96 0.31 14.67
C ILE A 116 -12.37 -0.80 13.68
N ASN A 117 -13.49 -0.66 12.99
CA ASN A 117 -13.98 -1.66 12.04
C ASN A 117 -13.40 -1.48 10.63
N ILE A 118 -12.59 -0.44 10.39
CA ILE A 118 -11.96 -0.16 9.10
C ILE A 118 -10.45 0.01 9.26
N GLY A 119 -9.72 -0.09 8.14
CA GLY A 119 -8.28 0.06 8.12
C GLY A 119 -7.53 -1.03 8.90
N TRP A 120 -6.34 -0.72 9.39
CA TRP A 120 -5.49 -1.66 10.13
C TRP A 120 -6.14 -2.18 11.42
N ALA A 121 -6.90 -1.33 12.12
CA ALA A 121 -7.56 -1.74 13.36
C ALA A 121 -8.48 -2.94 13.15
N SER A 122 -9.22 -2.97 12.04
CA SER A 122 -10.11 -4.09 11.71
C SER A 122 -9.35 -5.39 11.38
N ILE A 123 -8.18 -5.28 10.74
CA ILE A 123 -7.33 -6.43 10.45
C ILE A 123 -6.76 -7.00 11.75
N CYS A 124 -6.22 -6.13 12.61
CA CYS A 124 -5.58 -6.56 13.86
C CYS A 124 -6.56 -7.16 14.88
N GLN A 125 -7.86 -6.86 14.77
CA GLN A 125 -8.89 -7.49 15.61
C GLN A 125 -9.36 -8.85 15.07
N ASP A 126 -9.01 -9.20 13.84
CA ASP A 126 -9.40 -10.47 13.24
C ASP A 126 -8.64 -11.63 13.89
N ILE A 127 -9.38 -12.58 14.51
CA ILE A 127 -8.80 -13.72 15.22
C ILE A 127 -7.96 -14.60 14.31
N ASP A 128 -8.32 -14.73 13.04
CA ASP A 128 -7.57 -15.53 12.09
C ASP A 128 -6.28 -14.81 11.69
N PHE A 129 -6.32 -13.49 11.51
CA PHE A 129 -5.12 -12.69 11.26
C PHE A 129 -4.14 -12.75 12.44
N GLN A 130 -4.61 -12.72 13.69
CA GLN A 130 -3.78 -12.78 14.89
C GLN A 130 -2.98 -14.09 15.02
N LYS A 131 -3.37 -15.15 14.32
CA LYS A 131 -2.63 -16.42 14.26
C LYS A 131 -1.42 -16.36 13.32
N HIS A 132 -1.36 -15.33 12.45
CA HIS A 132 -0.26 -15.19 11.51
C HIS A 132 0.98 -14.56 12.16
N GLN A 133 2.12 -15.03 11.71
CA GLN A 133 3.44 -14.50 12.08
C GLN A 133 4.25 -14.28 10.80
N PHE A 134 4.52 -13.01 10.47
CA PHE A 134 5.13 -12.65 9.20
C PHE A 134 6.65 -12.57 9.26
N ASP A 135 7.30 -13.15 8.26
CA ASP A 135 8.75 -13.11 8.05
C ASP A 135 9.19 -11.82 7.35
N LEU A 136 8.35 -11.34 6.42
CA LEU A 136 8.59 -10.12 5.65
C LEU A 136 7.37 -9.22 5.68
N PHE A 137 7.58 -7.94 6.01
CA PHE A 137 6.53 -6.92 5.99
C PHE A 137 6.92 -5.75 5.10
N LYS A 138 6.15 -5.52 4.03
CA LYS A 138 6.19 -4.28 3.29
C LYS A 138 5.37 -3.24 4.04
N VAL A 139 6.09 -2.35 4.70
CA VAL A 139 5.53 -1.29 5.54
C VAL A 139 4.52 -0.44 4.75
N PRO A 140 3.30 -0.23 5.29
CA PRO A 140 2.24 0.50 4.62
C PRO A 140 2.53 2.00 4.54
N HIS A 141 1.85 2.65 3.62
CA HIS A 141 1.77 4.10 3.44
C HIS A 141 3.12 4.81 3.67
N HIS A 142 4.17 4.25 3.06
CA HIS A 142 5.54 4.79 3.12
C HIS A 142 6.10 4.97 4.54
N GLY A 143 5.54 4.29 5.54
CA GLY A 143 5.88 4.45 6.95
C GLY A 143 5.34 5.74 7.55
N SER A 144 4.12 6.17 7.17
CA SER A 144 3.44 7.30 7.80
C SER A 144 3.06 6.97 9.26
N GLU A 145 2.86 8.01 10.08
CA GLU A 145 2.42 7.83 11.46
C GLU A 145 1.03 7.18 11.55
N THR A 146 0.14 7.50 10.59
CA THR A 146 -1.22 6.97 10.52
C THR A 146 -1.28 5.49 10.12
N SER A 147 -0.19 4.92 9.62
CA SER A 147 -0.12 3.51 9.24
C SER A 147 0.54 2.61 10.28
N CYS A 148 1.04 3.16 11.38
CA CYS A 148 1.87 2.44 12.34
C CYS A 148 1.29 2.42 13.76
N ASN A 149 0.97 1.21 14.24
CA ASN A 149 0.80 0.91 15.65
C ASN A 149 1.88 -0.08 16.09
N GLU A 150 2.72 0.31 17.03
CA GLU A 150 3.87 -0.49 17.47
C GLU A 150 3.45 -1.81 18.10
N THR A 151 2.41 -1.78 18.93
CA THR A 151 1.88 -2.96 19.60
C THR A 151 1.38 -3.98 18.59
N ASP A 152 0.56 -3.55 17.62
CA ASP A 152 0.00 -4.42 16.61
C ASP A 152 1.09 -4.99 15.70
N TRP A 153 2.04 -4.16 15.24
CA TRP A 153 3.12 -4.63 14.39
C TRP A 153 4.01 -5.65 15.09
N THR A 154 4.30 -5.43 16.38
CA THR A 154 5.10 -6.37 17.16
C THR A 154 4.37 -7.69 17.34
N ALA A 155 3.05 -7.68 17.47
CA ALA A 155 2.25 -8.88 17.69
C ALA A 155 2.26 -9.84 16.49
N PHE A 156 2.23 -9.32 15.25
CA PHE A 156 2.15 -10.17 14.05
C PHE A 156 3.50 -10.38 13.31
N LEU A 157 4.60 -9.84 13.83
CA LEU A 157 5.90 -10.00 13.19
C LEU A 157 6.74 -11.05 13.93
N LYS A 158 7.36 -11.97 13.18
CA LYS A 158 8.35 -12.93 13.74
C LYS A 158 9.57 -12.22 14.29
N GLU A 159 10.29 -12.87 15.20
CA GLU A 159 11.50 -12.30 15.81
C GLU A 159 12.57 -11.91 14.76
N ASN A 160 12.82 -12.78 13.78
CA ASN A 160 13.82 -12.56 12.72
C ASN A 160 13.23 -11.95 11.42
N ARG A 161 12.22 -11.09 11.56
CA ARG A 161 11.52 -10.44 10.46
C ARG A 161 12.38 -9.48 9.67
N VAL A 162 11.92 -9.20 8.45
CA VAL A 162 12.48 -8.15 7.58
C VAL A 162 11.40 -7.13 7.29
N LEU A 163 11.69 -5.84 7.50
CA LEU A 163 10.81 -4.74 7.11
C LEU A 163 11.36 -4.04 5.86
N LYS A 164 10.49 -3.84 4.86
CA LYS A 164 10.81 -3.10 3.63
C LYS A 164 9.98 -1.83 3.54
N LEU A 165 10.63 -0.72 3.22
CA LEU A 165 9.98 0.57 2.99
C LEU A 165 10.30 1.10 1.60
N THR A 166 9.34 1.82 1.03
CA THR A 166 9.55 2.73 -0.09
C THR A 166 9.28 4.14 0.41
N PRO A 167 10.21 5.09 0.27
CA PRO A 167 9.97 6.45 0.74
C PRO A 167 9.02 7.20 -0.18
N TYR A 168 8.39 8.23 0.36
CA TYR A 168 7.59 9.18 -0.38
C TYR A 168 8.18 10.59 -0.24
N SER A 169 8.27 11.34 -1.33
CA SER A 169 8.93 12.66 -1.33
C SER A 169 8.13 13.76 -2.03
N ARG A 170 6.89 13.49 -2.43
CA ARG A 170 6.01 14.51 -3.01
C ARG A 170 5.19 15.15 -1.89
N GLY A 171 5.56 16.37 -1.48
CA GLY A 171 4.96 17.03 -0.32
C GLY A 171 5.67 16.67 0.99
N LYS A 172 4.95 16.09 1.95
CA LYS A 172 5.53 15.58 3.20
C LYS A 172 6.47 14.41 2.90
N LYS A 173 7.69 14.45 3.43
CA LYS A 173 8.61 13.30 3.29
C LYS A 173 8.21 12.20 4.25
N LEU A 174 8.09 10.98 3.73
CA LEU A 174 7.79 9.78 4.51
C LEU A 174 8.83 8.68 4.26
N PRO A 175 9.22 7.92 5.29
CA PRO A 175 8.92 8.17 6.71
C PRO A 175 9.63 9.44 7.19
N ASP A 176 9.05 10.11 8.19
CA ASP A 176 9.75 11.18 8.90
C ASP A 176 10.75 10.60 9.92
N GLU A 177 11.58 11.45 10.54
CA GLU A 177 12.61 11.00 11.48
C GLU A 177 12.02 10.29 12.71
N LYS A 178 10.85 10.71 13.18
CA LYS A 178 10.15 10.07 14.32
C LYS A 178 9.79 8.63 13.95
N MET A 179 9.25 8.45 12.75
CA MET A 179 8.86 7.12 12.26
C MET A 179 10.07 6.24 11.93
N VAL A 180 11.15 6.80 11.40
CA VAL A 180 12.40 6.05 11.23
C VAL A 180 12.88 5.49 12.56
N ARG A 181 12.93 6.31 13.62
CA ARG A 181 13.29 5.85 14.98
C ARG A 181 12.37 4.75 15.47
N LYS A 182 11.05 4.95 15.36
CA LYS A 182 10.04 3.98 15.79
C LYS A 182 10.16 2.64 15.05
N ILE A 183 10.32 2.65 13.74
CA ILE A 183 10.49 1.42 12.95
C ILE A 183 11.78 0.68 13.32
N LYS A 184 12.86 1.39 13.63
CA LYS A 184 14.12 0.79 14.09
C LYS A 184 13.98 0.07 15.44
N THR A 185 13.14 0.57 16.34
CA THR A 185 12.86 -0.12 17.61
C THR A 185 12.03 -1.39 17.40
N ILE A 186 11.07 -1.36 16.49
CA ILE A 186 10.25 -2.53 16.17
C ILE A 186 11.09 -3.62 15.50
N CYS A 187 12.00 -3.24 14.58
CA CYS A 187 12.78 -4.22 13.83
C CYS A 187 14.14 -3.67 13.39
N CYS A 188 15.23 -4.29 13.85
CA CYS A 188 16.59 -3.92 13.44
C CYS A 188 16.88 -4.26 11.95
N ASN A 189 16.20 -5.27 11.37
CA ASN A 189 16.33 -5.67 9.97
C ASN A 189 15.37 -4.86 9.07
N SER A 190 15.45 -3.54 9.15
CA SER A 190 14.61 -2.63 8.39
C SER A 190 15.40 -1.95 7.28
N TYR A 191 14.82 -1.90 6.07
CA TYR A 191 15.48 -1.41 4.87
C TYR A 191 14.56 -0.47 4.09
N ILE A 192 15.16 0.54 3.45
CA ILE A 192 14.45 1.51 2.62
C ILE A 192 15.07 1.57 1.22
N THR A 193 14.25 1.69 0.19
CA THR A 193 14.68 1.68 -1.21
C THR A 193 15.42 2.94 -1.63
N SER A 194 15.44 3.98 -0.80
CA SER A 194 16.15 5.23 -1.11
C SER A 194 16.55 5.95 0.17
N ASP A 195 17.78 6.41 0.21
CA ASP A 195 18.33 7.24 1.29
C ASP A 195 17.67 8.62 1.28
N LEU A 196 16.86 8.91 2.31
CA LEU A 196 16.14 10.18 2.45
C LEU A 196 17.04 11.38 2.77
N SER A 197 18.27 11.14 3.26
CA SER A 197 19.25 12.18 3.59
C SER A 197 19.90 12.77 2.35
N LYS A 198 19.97 12.01 1.27
CA LYS A 198 20.59 12.45 0.02
C LYS A 198 19.66 13.40 -0.72
N LYS A 199 20.05 14.67 -0.83
CA LYS A 199 19.45 15.58 -1.80
C LYS A 199 19.81 15.06 -3.19
N TYR A 200 18.85 14.44 -3.88
CA TYR A 200 19.03 14.04 -5.27
C TYR A 200 19.38 15.30 -6.08
N LYS A 201 20.64 15.40 -6.52
CA LYS A 201 21.03 16.43 -7.49
C LYS A 201 20.19 16.18 -8.74
N LYS A 202 19.32 17.14 -9.08
CA LYS A 202 18.58 17.09 -10.34
C LYS A 202 19.61 16.94 -11.44
N HIS A 203 19.56 15.84 -12.20
CA HIS A 203 20.48 15.62 -13.31
C HIS A 203 20.42 16.83 -14.25
N PRO A 204 21.57 17.35 -14.73
CA PRO A 204 21.60 18.56 -15.58
C PRO A 204 20.68 18.46 -16.81
N LEU A 205 20.46 17.25 -17.33
CA LEU A 205 19.51 16.96 -18.41
C LEU A 205 18.04 17.24 -18.05
N HIS A 206 17.67 17.33 -16.76
CA HIS A 206 16.31 17.62 -16.34
C HIS A 206 15.81 19.00 -16.79
N ARG A 207 16.71 19.92 -17.06
CA ARG A 207 16.39 21.27 -17.60
C ARG A 207 16.09 21.25 -19.10
N LYS A 208 16.74 20.35 -19.87
CA LYS A 208 16.55 20.22 -21.33
C LYS A 208 15.35 19.35 -21.73
N LEU A 209 14.90 18.43 -20.88
CA LEU A 209 13.84 17.46 -21.19
C LEU A 209 12.43 17.96 -20.87
N ARG A 210 12.23 19.21 -20.49
CA ARG A 210 10.90 19.80 -20.25
C ARG A 210 10.02 19.90 -21.51
N LYS A 211 10.58 19.66 -22.69
CA LYS A 211 9.83 19.61 -23.96
C LYS A 211 9.87 18.17 -24.50
N GLY A 212 8.98 17.33 -24.06
CA GLY A 212 8.53 16.17 -24.83
C GLY A 212 9.01 14.77 -24.44
N HIS A 213 10.03 14.56 -23.62
CA HIS A 213 10.46 13.21 -23.24
C HIS A 213 10.68 13.05 -21.73
N LYS A 214 9.79 12.29 -21.08
CA LYS A 214 9.94 11.87 -19.69
C LYS A 214 10.88 10.67 -19.60
N LYS A 215 12.17 10.83 -19.66
CA LYS A 215 13.10 9.80 -19.20
C LYS A 215 13.70 10.26 -17.88
N LEU A 216 13.07 9.85 -16.78
CA LEU A 216 13.56 10.07 -15.42
C LEU A 216 14.56 8.96 -15.12
N SER A 217 15.84 9.23 -15.19
CA SER A 217 16.86 8.35 -14.61
C SER A 217 16.95 8.65 -13.11
N TYR A 218 16.04 8.09 -12.32
CA TYR A 218 16.25 7.96 -10.89
C TYR A 218 17.15 6.75 -10.67
N SER A 219 18.20 6.92 -9.87
CA SER A 219 18.89 5.78 -9.31
C SER A 219 17.98 5.13 -8.30
N HIS A 220 17.25 4.11 -8.72
CA HIS A 220 16.40 3.32 -7.85
C HIS A 220 17.28 2.50 -6.91
N GLY A 221 16.83 2.37 -5.66
CA GLY A 221 17.36 1.37 -4.77
C GLY A 221 16.46 0.14 -4.83
N GLU A 222 17.08 -1.02 -4.73
CA GLU A 222 16.40 -2.29 -4.76
C GLU A 222 16.74 -3.09 -3.49
N ILE A 223 15.72 -3.69 -2.91
CA ILE A 223 15.83 -4.57 -1.75
C ILE A 223 15.39 -5.96 -2.19
N ASN A 224 16.32 -6.85 -2.43
CA ASN A 224 16.06 -8.23 -2.76
C ASN A 224 16.07 -9.07 -1.48
N VAL A 225 15.01 -9.82 -1.26
CA VAL A 225 14.89 -10.75 -0.13
C VAL A 225 14.74 -12.14 -0.70
N THR A 226 15.66 -13.01 -0.33
CA THR A 226 15.65 -14.43 -0.70
C THR A 226 15.51 -15.28 0.53
N SER A 227 14.91 -16.46 0.40
CA SER A 227 14.85 -17.46 1.47
C SER A 227 15.65 -18.69 1.08
N ASN A 228 16.45 -19.21 1.99
CA ASN A 228 17.10 -20.49 1.79
C ASN A 228 16.14 -21.65 2.14
N LYS A 229 16.57 -22.90 1.88
CA LYS A 229 15.78 -24.12 2.18
C LYS A 229 15.37 -24.28 3.65
N LYS A 230 16.03 -23.55 4.58
CA LYS A 230 15.72 -23.55 6.02
C LYS A 230 14.82 -22.38 6.43
N GLY A 231 14.24 -21.65 5.47
CA GLY A 231 13.38 -20.49 5.73
C GLY A 231 14.11 -19.23 6.19
N LYS A 232 15.46 -19.24 6.29
CA LYS A 232 16.21 -18.05 6.70
C LYS A 232 16.25 -17.02 5.58
N LEU A 233 15.82 -15.79 5.89
CA LEU A 233 15.85 -14.68 4.96
C LEU A 233 17.26 -14.11 4.80
N GLN A 234 17.61 -13.78 3.57
CA GLN A 234 18.82 -13.05 3.21
C GLN A 234 18.43 -11.80 2.43
N VAL A 235 18.99 -10.66 2.80
CA VAL A 235 18.71 -9.37 2.17
C VAL A 235 19.92 -8.90 1.39
N THR A 236 19.71 -8.57 0.14
CA THR A 236 20.71 -7.95 -0.74
C THR A 236 20.21 -6.58 -1.17
N LEU A 237 21.05 -5.57 -1.05
CA LEU A 237 20.72 -4.18 -1.40
C LEU A 237 21.51 -3.78 -2.64
N SER A 238 20.85 -3.07 -3.56
CA SER A 238 21.49 -2.46 -4.72
C SER A 238 21.02 -1.02 -4.95
N GLY A 239 21.76 -0.27 -5.74
CA GLY A 239 21.45 1.14 -6.03
C GLY A 239 21.48 2.01 -4.78
N ASN A 240 20.40 2.74 -4.52
CA ASN A 240 20.28 3.66 -3.38
C ASN A 240 19.59 3.05 -2.16
N ALA A 241 19.32 1.75 -2.17
CA ALA A 241 18.74 1.09 -1.01
C ALA A 241 19.74 1.05 0.15
N VAL A 242 19.24 1.32 1.35
CA VAL A 242 20.05 1.34 2.58
C VAL A 242 19.32 0.69 3.74
N PRO A 243 20.06 0.13 4.73
CA PRO A 243 19.46 -0.22 6.01
C PRO A 243 18.96 1.05 6.71
N LEU A 244 17.82 0.96 7.40
CA LEU A 244 17.28 2.08 8.17
C LEU A 244 18.24 2.52 9.29
N SER A 245 19.09 1.62 9.78
CA SER A 245 20.12 1.90 10.78
C SER A 245 21.15 2.95 10.33
N LYS A 246 21.27 3.21 9.01
CA LYS A 246 22.16 4.23 8.44
C LYS A 246 21.52 5.60 8.31
N LEU A 247 20.21 5.73 8.55
CA LEU A 247 19.47 6.98 8.62
C LEU A 247 19.32 7.42 10.08
#